data_9a2f7a2983511a687cfd9a0c9f51bd4e
#
_entry.id   9a2f7a2983511a687cfd9a0c9f51bd4e
#
_cell.length_a   1.000
_cell.length_b   1.000
_cell.length_c   1.000
_cell.angle_alpha   90.00
_cell.angle_beta   90.00
_cell.angle_gamma   90.00
#
_symmetry.space_group_name_H-M   'P 1'
#
loop_
_entity.id
_entity.type
_entity.pdbx_description
1 polymer ?
#
loop_
_entity_poly.entity_id
_entity_poly.type
_entity_poly.pdbx_seq_one_letter_code
_entity_poly.pdbx_strand_id
1 'polypeptide(L)'
;MKTIACLAGDGVGPELMAAATRALDRVAELHSLQLDDKHLPFGAEAVTRTGHPLPPETRAGYRHVDAILVASPGNPALEGVKADLELAWRVARVQLDGGGDLVITGPVGEWGNRIALARAFSSTAARRGRVLCVGESADWRAAVEAERARWSGLEVEEASLAQALVRLREQPESLDVVVTESHLVDAIVDTAAHFAGSHASVAQAWLPNEGPGVFFPGSSEPDDVAGFGVVDPRGMLLAASLMLAEGLKRRSASRTLERAVEAAERREAPVGEDTRSFTDAVIDLLPQSRVDLEHFDEVWA
;
A
#
# COMPACT_ATOMS: atom_id res chain seq x y z
N MET A 1 -11.56 1.51 19.25
CA MET A 1 -11.86 2.41 18.11
C MET A 1 -10.54 2.80 17.48
N LYS A 2 -10.44 2.76 16.15
CA LYS A 2 -9.28 3.18 15.38
C LYS A 2 -9.66 4.38 14.54
N THR A 3 -8.83 5.41 14.52
CA THR A 3 -9.09 6.64 13.77
C THR A 3 -8.16 6.71 12.56
N ILE A 4 -8.72 6.98 11.39
CA ILE A 4 -7.97 7.19 10.14
C ILE A 4 -8.21 8.62 9.62
N ALA A 5 -7.15 9.24 9.12
CA ALA A 5 -7.27 10.50 8.39
C ALA A 5 -7.38 10.20 6.89
N CYS A 6 -8.43 10.67 6.26
CA CYS A 6 -8.69 10.53 4.83
C CYS A 6 -8.33 11.83 4.12
N LEU A 7 -7.30 11.80 3.27
CA LEU A 7 -6.82 12.90 2.45
C LEU A 7 -7.17 12.59 0.99
N ALA A 8 -8.35 13.00 0.56
CA ALA A 8 -8.82 12.70 -0.80
C ALA A 8 -7.96 13.40 -1.86
N GLY A 9 -7.62 14.67 -1.63
CA GLY A 9 -6.84 15.46 -2.59
C GLY A 9 -7.64 15.88 -3.81
N ASP A 10 -6.95 16.03 -4.93
CA ASP A 10 -7.46 16.62 -6.15
C ASP A 10 -7.88 15.57 -7.19
N GLY A 11 -8.44 16.04 -8.30
CA GLY A 11 -8.75 15.23 -9.46
C GLY A 11 -9.68 14.07 -9.13
N VAL A 12 -9.21 12.86 -9.39
CA VAL A 12 -9.95 11.60 -9.14
C VAL A 12 -9.94 11.17 -7.67
N GLY A 13 -9.18 11.83 -6.81
CA GLY A 13 -8.99 11.45 -5.40
C GLY A 13 -10.28 11.29 -4.60
N PRO A 14 -11.28 12.21 -4.72
CA PRO A 14 -12.56 12.05 -4.04
C PRO A 14 -13.30 10.76 -4.41
N GLU A 15 -13.27 10.35 -5.69
CA GLU A 15 -13.92 9.12 -6.17
C GLU A 15 -13.23 7.87 -5.62
N LEU A 16 -11.88 7.86 -5.66
CA LEU A 16 -11.07 6.78 -5.11
C LEU A 16 -11.22 6.66 -3.59
N MET A 17 -11.25 7.78 -2.88
CA MET A 17 -11.48 7.78 -1.43
C MET A 17 -12.87 7.23 -1.09
N ALA A 18 -13.91 7.61 -1.83
CA ALA A 18 -15.25 7.09 -1.64
C ALA A 18 -15.33 5.58 -1.87
N ALA A 19 -14.62 5.06 -2.88
CA ALA A 19 -14.52 3.62 -3.12
C ALA A 19 -13.86 2.89 -1.93
N ALA A 20 -12.74 3.41 -1.43
CA ALA A 20 -12.02 2.81 -0.31
C ALA A 20 -12.82 2.85 1.00
N THR A 21 -13.44 3.97 1.34
CA THR A 21 -14.22 4.09 2.59
C THR A 21 -15.42 3.16 2.58
N ARG A 22 -16.16 3.03 1.47
CA ARG A 22 -17.26 2.06 1.34
C ARG A 22 -16.80 0.60 1.57
N ALA A 23 -15.67 0.20 0.99
CA ALA A 23 -15.12 -1.13 1.20
C ALA A 23 -14.64 -1.33 2.65
N LEU A 24 -14.00 -0.30 3.24
CA LEU A 24 -13.56 -0.33 4.63
C LEU A 24 -14.72 -0.46 5.60
N ASP A 25 -15.84 0.24 5.38
CA ASP A 25 -17.04 0.13 6.20
C ASP A 25 -17.55 -1.31 6.23
N ARG A 26 -17.66 -1.95 5.06
CA ARG A 26 -18.11 -3.33 4.98
C ARG A 26 -17.15 -4.31 5.66
N VAL A 27 -15.84 -4.15 5.46
CA VAL A 27 -14.82 -4.96 6.13
C VAL A 27 -14.84 -4.73 7.65
N ALA A 28 -15.04 -3.49 8.09
CA ALA A 28 -15.13 -3.14 9.50
C ALA A 28 -16.32 -3.83 10.19
N GLU A 29 -17.48 -3.87 9.53
CA GLU A 29 -18.67 -4.61 10.01
C GLU A 29 -18.36 -6.09 10.19
N LEU A 30 -17.77 -6.74 9.17
CA LEU A 30 -17.43 -8.17 9.17
C LEU A 30 -16.46 -8.53 10.29
N HIS A 31 -15.45 -7.70 10.52
CA HIS A 31 -14.41 -7.95 11.51
C HIS A 31 -14.66 -7.30 12.88
N SER A 32 -15.83 -6.68 13.11
CA SER A 32 -16.16 -5.94 14.33
C SER A 32 -15.15 -4.85 14.67
N LEU A 33 -14.63 -4.20 13.67
CA LEU A 33 -13.73 -3.08 13.83
C LEU A 33 -14.56 -1.80 14.01
N GLN A 34 -14.15 -0.96 14.94
CA GLN A 34 -14.69 0.39 15.06
C GLN A 34 -13.69 1.33 14.40
N LEU A 35 -14.01 1.76 13.18
CA LEU A 35 -13.24 2.76 12.43
C LEU A 35 -13.95 4.12 12.55
N ASP A 36 -13.15 5.17 12.70
CA ASP A 36 -13.56 6.57 12.70
C ASP A 36 -12.74 7.26 11.60
N ASP A 37 -13.38 7.54 10.46
CA ASP A 37 -12.76 8.17 9.31
C ASP A 37 -12.95 9.69 9.36
N LYS A 38 -11.83 10.41 9.40
CA LYS A 38 -11.79 11.87 9.40
C LYS A 38 -11.35 12.39 8.04
N HIS A 39 -12.30 12.89 7.28
CA HIS A 39 -12.01 13.58 6.03
C HIS A 39 -11.44 14.97 6.31
N LEU A 40 -10.19 15.18 5.95
CA LEU A 40 -9.46 16.42 6.20
C LEU A 40 -9.19 17.15 4.88
N PRO A 41 -9.32 18.50 4.86
CA PRO A 41 -9.01 19.30 3.67
C PRO A 41 -7.57 19.08 3.20
N PHE A 42 -7.40 18.78 1.89
CA PHE A 42 -6.09 18.48 1.31
C PHE A 42 -6.07 18.87 -0.18
N GLY A 43 -4.97 19.45 -0.67
CA GLY A 43 -4.82 19.82 -2.07
C GLY A 43 -5.62 21.07 -2.46
N ALA A 44 -6.19 21.11 -3.67
CA ALA A 44 -6.89 22.26 -4.23
C ALA A 44 -8.18 22.59 -3.49
N GLU A 45 -8.91 21.58 -2.97
CA GLU A 45 -10.06 21.83 -2.09
C GLU A 45 -9.64 22.65 -0.86
N ALA A 46 -8.54 22.25 -0.24
CA ALA A 46 -8.00 22.98 0.91
C ALA A 46 -7.58 24.40 0.54
N VAL A 47 -6.95 24.62 -0.63
CA VAL A 47 -6.62 25.96 -1.14
C VAL A 47 -7.87 26.81 -1.30
N THR A 48 -8.93 26.26 -1.88
CA THR A 48 -10.21 26.97 -2.07
C THR A 48 -10.84 27.41 -0.74
N ARG A 49 -10.73 26.57 0.29
CA ARG A 49 -11.34 26.82 1.61
C ARG A 49 -10.47 27.71 2.52
N THR A 50 -9.16 27.55 2.47
CA THR A 50 -8.25 28.10 3.48
C THR A 50 -7.09 28.91 2.89
N GLY A 51 -6.89 28.89 1.56
CA GLY A 51 -5.77 29.48 0.87
C GLY A 51 -4.47 28.66 0.94
N HIS A 52 -4.49 27.45 1.54
CA HIS A 52 -3.30 26.63 1.73
C HIS A 52 -3.57 25.13 1.41
N PRO A 53 -2.71 24.44 0.62
CA PRO A 53 -2.96 23.08 0.19
C PRO A 53 -2.84 22.04 1.34
N LEU A 54 -2.17 22.38 2.43
CA LEU A 54 -2.05 21.58 3.64
C LEU A 54 -2.26 22.48 4.87
N PRO A 55 -3.51 22.79 5.23
CA PRO A 55 -3.80 23.71 6.31
C PRO A 55 -3.32 23.24 7.69
N PRO A 56 -3.11 24.16 8.64
CA PRO A 56 -2.74 23.80 10.03
C PRO A 56 -3.73 22.84 10.69
N GLU A 57 -5.02 22.98 10.41
CA GLU A 57 -6.07 22.08 10.92
C GLU A 57 -5.90 20.64 10.42
N THR A 58 -5.54 20.46 9.15
CA THR A 58 -5.22 19.14 8.58
C THR A 58 -3.98 18.55 9.24
N ARG A 59 -2.91 19.37 9.40
CA ARG A 59 -1.68 18.96 10.10
C ARG A 59 -1.94 18.53 11.55
N ALA A 60 -2.79 19.25 12.26
CA ALA A 60 -3.19 18.87 13.61
C ALA A 60 -4.05 17.59 13.61
N GLY A 61 -4.94 17.45 12.62
CA GLY A 61 -5.88 16.35 12.50
C GLY A 61 -5.22 14.98 12.29
N TYR A 62 -4.21 14.90 11.43
CA TYR A 62 -3.57 13.61 11.13
C TYR A 62 -2.46 13.18 12.11
N ARG A 63 -1.98 14.06 12.98
CA ARG A 63 -0.93 13.70 13.97
C ARG A 63 -1.39 12.75 15.07
N HIS A 64 -2.69 12.71 15.32
CA HIS A 64 -3.29 11.95 16.42
C HIS A 64 -4.24 10.85 15.91
N VAL A 65 -3.98 10.31 14.74
CA VAL A 65 -4.72 9.18 14.17
C VAL A 65 -3.88 7.90 14.20
N ASP A 66 -4.50 6.77 13.92
CA ASP A 66 -3.79 5.49 13.82
C ASP A 66 -3.15 5.29 12.43
N ALA A 67 -3.73 5.88 11.38
CA ALA A 67 -3.22 5.80 10.01
C ALA A 67 -3.74 6.97 9.15
N ILE A 68 -3.03 7.26 8.05
CA ILE A 68 -3.39 8.28 7.07
C ILE A 68 -3.57 7.61 5.71
N LEU A 69 -4.75 7.74 5.12
CA LEU A 69 -5.08 7.23 3.79
C LEU A 69 -5.12 8.38 2.80
N VAL A 70 -4.34 8.31 1.72
CA VAL A 70 -4.22 9.38 0.71
C VAL A 70 -4.64 8.84 -0.64
N ALA A 71 -5.56 9.52 -1.34
CA ALA A 71 -6.03 9.07 -2.64
C ALA A 71 -5.32 9.73 -3.83
N SER A 72 -4.63 10.84 -3.62
CA SER A 72 -3.88 11.57 -4.66
C SER A 72 -2.38 11.62 -4.32
N PRO A 73 -1.61 10.54 -4.57
CA PRO A 73 -0.19 10.51 -4.23
C PRO A 73 0.67 11.49 -5.04
N GLY A 74 0.22 11.92 -6.21
CA GLY A 74 0.87 12.95 -7.02
C GLY A 74 0.68 14.39 -6.52
N ASN A 75 -0.15 14.60 -5.49
CA ASN A 75 -0.38 15.95 -4.95
C ASN A 75 0.88 16.49 -4.24
N PRO A 76 1.41 17.67 -4.65
CA PRO A 76 2.61 18.23 -4.03
C PRO A 76 2.50 18.48 -2.51
N ALA A 77 1.29 18.65 -1.99
CA ALA A 77 1.07 18.82 -0.55
C ALA A 77 1.44 17.56 0.27
N LEU A 78 1.54 16.39 -0.37
CA LEU A 78 1.97 15.15 0.27
C LEU A 78 3.42 15.23 0.79
N GLU A 79 4.29 15.99 0.14
CA GLU A 79 5.65 16.24 0.66
C GLU A 79 5.62 16.98 2.00
N GLY A 80 4.62 17.84 2.22
CA GLY A 80 4.39 18.48 3.52
C GLY A 80 3.99 17.46 4.61
N VAL A 81 3.14 16.48 4.27
CA VAL A 81 2.78 15.39 5.18
C VAL A 81 4.00 14.53 5.52
N LYS A 82 4.80 14.19 4.51
CA LYS A 82 6.05 13.44 4.66
C LYS A 82 7.08 14.17 5.54
N ALA A 83 7.19 15.49 5.38
CA ALA A 83 8.09 16.31 6.19
C ALA A 83 7.63 16.43 7.65
N ASP A 84 6.34 16.37 7.92
CA ASP A 84 5.77 16.47 9.28
C ASP A 84 5.89 15.19 10.10
N LEU A 85 6.08 14.06 9.43
CA LEU A 85 6.12 12.74 10.04
C LEU A 85 7.54 12.16 9.91
N GLU A 86 8.01 11.54 10.96
CA GLU A 86 9.32 10.87 10.97
C GLU A 86 9.26 9.51 10.26
N LEU A 87 9.00 9.56 8.95
CA LEU A 87 8.88 8.37 8.12
C LEU A 87 10.26 7.74 7.89
N ALA A 88 10.41 6.48 8.24
CA ALA A 88 11.70 5.80 8.26
C ALA A 88 11.88 4.80 7.11
N TRP A 89 10.80 4.16 6.68
CA TRP A 89 10.85 3.12 5.67
C TRP A 89 9.57 3.09 4.84
N ARG A 90 9.68 2.56 3.63
CA ARG A 90 8.55 2.43 2.71
C ARG A 90 8.32 0.99 2.30
N VAL A 91 7.08 0.69 1.98
CA VAL A 91 6.63 -0.61 1.49
C VAL A 91 5.79 -0.36 0.25
N ALA A 92 6.07 -1.10 -0.81
CA ALA A 92 5.16 -1.27 -1.92
C ALA A 92 4.73 -2.74 -1.97
N ARG A 93 3.45 -2.99 -2.13
CA ARG A 93 2.89 -4.31 -2.35
C ARG A 93 2.34 -4.36 -3.76
N VAL A 94 2.82 -5.30 -4.53
CA VAL A 94 2.46 -5.47 -5.94
C VAL A 94 1.70 -6.79 -6.07
N GLN A 95 0.47 -6.73 -6.54
CA GLN A 95 -0.29 -7.93 -6.92
C GLN A 95 0.22 -8.45 -8.26
N LEU A 96 0.51 -9.75 -8.35
CA LEU A 96 1.04 -10.38 -9.57
C LEU A 96 -0.08 -10.99 -10.40
N ASP A 97 -0.01 -10.93 -11.73
CA ASP A 97 -0.96 -11.48 -12.69
C ASP A 97 -1.02 -12.98 -12.43
N GLY A 98 -0.78 -13.80 -12.03
CA GLY A 98 -0.89 -15.23 -11.74
C GLY A 98 -1.38 -15.54 -10.34
N GLY A 99 -1.66 -14.50 -9.56
CA GLY A 99 -1.99 -14.58 -8.15
C GLY A 99 -0.76 -14.51 -7.25
N GLY A 100 -0.99 -14.11 -6.01
CA GLY A 100 0.06 -13.83 -5.03
C GLY A 100 0.56 -12.38 -5.11
N ASP A 101 1.47 -12.04 -4.20
CA ASP A 101 1.98 -10.69 -4.08
C ASP A 101 3.49 -10.65 -3.87
N LEU A 102 4.09 -9.55 -4.29
CA LEU A 102 5.48 -9.18 -4.08
C LEU A 102 5.54 -7.98 -3.15
N VAL A 103 6.38 -8.03 -2.13
CA VAL A 103 6.66 -6.88 -1.26
C VAL A 103 8.01 -6.28 -1.62
N ILE A 104 8.01 -4.99 -1.96
CA ILE A 104 9.23 -4.22 -2.21
C ILE A 104 9.35 -3.20 -1.08
N THR A 105 10.51 -3.13 -0.44
CA THR A 105 10.72 -2.23 0.69
C THR A 105 12.10 -1.59 0.63
N GLY A 106 12.20 -0.43 1.24
CA GLY A 106 13.45 0.31 1.36
C GLY A 106 13.31 1.48 2.33
N PRO A 107 14.41 2.18 2.63
CA PRO A 107 14.37 3.33 3.51
C PRO A 107 13.69 4.53 2.86
N VAL A 108 13.13 5.40 3.69
CA VAL A 108 12.76 6.76 3.31
C VAL A 108 13.98 7.66 3.60
N GLY A 109 14.66 8.11 2.54
CA GLY A 109 15.91 8.87 2.68
C GLY A 109 17.16 7.99 2.94
N GLU A 110 18.29 8.63 3.20
CA GLU A 110 19.61 7.97 3.22
C GLU A 110 19.92 7.19 4.51
N TRP A 111 19.24 7.45 5.60
CA TRP A 111 19.60 6.96 6.94
C TRP A 111 18.84 5.71 7.41
N GLY A 112 17.92 5.20 6.61
CA GLY A 112 16.98 4.14 7.01
C GLY A 112 17.41 2.71 6.71
N ASN A 113 18.59 2.42 6.15
CA ASN A 113 18.98 1.09 5.68
C ASN A 113 18.77 -0.01 6.73
N ARG A 114 19.24 0.18 7.95
CA ARG A 114 19.11 -0.81 9.03
C ARG A 114 17.66 -1.07 9.41
N ILE A 115 16.83 -0.03 9.44
CA ILE A 115 15.40 -0.16 9.80
C ILE A 115 14.66 -0.88 8.68
N ALA A 116 14.88 -0.46 7.43
CA ALA A 116 14.27 -1.10 6.27
C ALA A 116 14.64 -2.58 6.17
N LEU A 117 15.91 -2.93 6.35
CA LEU A 117 16.39 -4.32 6.38
C LEU A 117 15.76 -5.12 7.53
N ALA A 118 15.79 -4.62 8.76
CA ALA A 118 15.18 -5.31 9.90
C ALA A 118 13.68 -5.57 9.70
N ARG A 119 12.96 -4.61 9.10
CA ARG A 119 11.54 -4.74 8.75
C ARG A 119 11.32 -5.73 7.61
N ALA A 120 12.16 -5.68 6.58
CA ALA A 120 12.10 -6.62 5.46
C ALA A 120 12.30 -8.06 5.93
N PHE A 121 13.33 -8.33 6.72
CA PHE A 121 13.62 -9.67 7.25
C PHE A 121 12.50 -10.17 8.18
N SER A 122 11.95 -9.31 9.03
CA SER A 122 10.79 -9.64 9.86
C SER A 122 9.55 -9.95 9.01
N SER A 123 9.30 -9.19 7.95
CA SER A 123 8.22 -9.45 7.00
C SER A 123 8.43 -10.78 6.29
N THR A 124 9.65 -11.04 5.80
CA THR A 124 10.04 -12.28 5.13
C THR A 124 9.78 -13.51 6.01
N ALA A 125 10.11 -13.44 7.30
CA ALA A 125 9.89 -14.54 8.26
C ALA A 125 8.40 -14.85 8.48
N ALA A 126 7.53 -13.87 8.28
CA ALA A 126 6.07 -14.02 8.38
C ALA A 126 5.41 -14.42 7.05
N ARG A 127 6.19 -14.60 5.98
CA ARG A 127 5.76 -14.92 4.62
C ARG A 127 6.42 -16.22 4.15
N ARG A 128 6.93 -16.24 2.91
CA ARG A 128 7.51 -17.43 2.27
C ARG A 128 8.98 -17.70 2.63
N GLY A 129 9.58 -16.84 3.45
CA GLY A 129 10.94 -17.01 3.96
C GLY A 129 12.07 -16.63 2.99
N ARG A 130 11.78 -15.95 1.87
CA ARG A 130 12.75 -15.57 0.86
C ARG A 130 12.88 -14.06 0.74
N VAL A 131 14.11 -13.53 0.79
CA VAL A 131 14.40 -12.10 0.62
C VAL A 131 15.52 -11.88 -0.39
N LEU A 132 15.27 -10.98 -1.34
CA LEU A 132 16.26 -10.49 -2.28
C LEU A 132 16.74 -9.11 -1.81
N CYS A 133 18.02 -8.98 -1.48
CA CYS A 133 18.66 -7.74 -1.08
C CYS A 133 19.31 -7.10 -2.31
N VAL A 134 18.84 -5.91 -2.71
CA VAL A 134 19.32 -5.21 -3.90
C VAL A 134 20.03 -3.93 -3.51
N GLY A 135 21.32 -3.84 -3.82
CA GLY A 135 22.12 -2.65 -3.53
C GLY A 135 23.62 -2.93 -3.69
N GLU A 136 24.40 -1.86 -3.79
CA GLU A 136 25.80 -1.96 -4.15
C GLU A 136 26.75 -1.22 -3.19
N SER A 137 26.24 -0.36 -2.31
CA SER A 137 27.09 0.39 -1.38
C SER A 137 27.72 -0.52 -0.32
N ALA A 138 28.89 -0.13 0.17
CA ALA A 138 29.59 -0.87 1.23
C ALA A 138 28.77 -0.91 2.53
N ASP A 139 28.11 0.19 2.87
CA ASP A 139 27.25 0.31 4.05
C ASP A 139 26.01 -0.59 3.93
N TRP A 140 25.43 -0.69 2.73
CA TRP A 140 24.34 -1.60 2.44
C TRP A 140 24.74 -3.05 2.68
N ARG A 141 25.83 -3.51 2.05
CA ARG A 141 26.32 -4.89 2.22
C ARG A 141 26.62 -5.24 3.67
N ALA A 142 27.25 -4.33 4.41
CA ALA A 142 27.52 -4.53 5.83
C ALA A 142 26.24 -4.64 6.67
N ALA A 143 25.20 -3.86 6.32
CA ALA A 143 23.91 -3.92 6.98
C ALA A 143 23.14 -5.21 6.66
N VAL A 144 23.18 -5.69 5.39
CA VAL A 144 22.59 -6.98 4.96
C VAL A 144 23.25 -8.14 5.72
N GLU A 145 24.57 -8.17 5.81
CA GLU A 145 25.30 -9.24 6.51
C GLU A 145 24.96 -9.26 8.00
N ALA A 146 24.83 -8.09 8.62
CA ALA A 146 24.44 -7.98 10.03
C ALA A 146 23.02 -8.53 10.29
N GLU A 147 22.06 -8.31 9.38
CA GLU A 147 20.72 -8.88 9.49
C GLU A 147 20.72 -10.38 9.16
N ARG A 148 21.44 -10.82 8.13
CA ARG A 148 21.60 -12.25 7.79
C ARG A 148 22.05 -13.07 9.00
N ALA A 149 23.00 -12.57 9.77
CA ALA A 149 23.49 -13.23 10.98
C ALA A 149 22.43 -13.43 12.08
N ARG A 150 21.38 -12.58 12.07
CA ARG A 150 20.26 -12.63 13.06
C ARG A 150 19.13 -13.59 12.66
N TRP A 151 19.03 -13.94 11.37
CA TRP A 151 17.90 -14.66 10.79
C TRP A 151 18.35 -15.93 10.06
N SER A 152 18.81 -16.93 10.79
CA SER A 152 19.39 -18.17 10.25
C SER A 152 18.41 -19.06 9.47
N GLY A 153 17.11 -18.79 9.51
CA GLY A 153 16.08 -19.59 8.84
C GLY A 153 15.56 -19.00 7.54
N LEU A 154 16.10 -17.86 7.10
CA LEU A 154 15.66 -17.18 5.87
C LEU A 154 16.61 -17.48 4.72
N GLU A 155 16.03 -17.63 3.53
CA GLU A 155 16.75 -17.64 2.26
C GLU A 155 17.06 -16.20 1.84
N VAL A 156 18.34 -15.80 1.99
CA VAL A 156 18.80 -14.43 1.74
C VAL A 156 19.68 -14.43 0.51
N GLU A 157 19.24 -13.79 -0.54
CA GLU A 157 20.00 -13.59 -1.77
C GLU A 157 20.40 -12.12 -1.92
N GLU A 158 21.52 -11.87 -2.59
CA GLU A 158 21.98 -10.54 -2.97
C GLU A 158 22.01 -10.41 -4.49
N ALA A 159 21.60 -9.26 -5.01
CA ALA A 159 21.61 -8.99 -6.44
C ALA A 159 21.94 -7.52 -6.74
N SER A 160 22.50 -7.28 -7.91
CA SER A 160 22.52 -5.94 -8.49
C SER A 160 21.13 -5.53 -8.96
N LEU A 161 20.91 -4.23 -9.18
CA LEU A 161 19.65 -3.74 -9.78
C LEU A 161 19.34 -4.47 -11.10
N ALA A 162 20.32 -4.61 -11.98
CA ALA A 162 20.12 -5.27 -13.29
C ALA A 162 19.62 -6.72 -13.13
N GLN A 163 20.19 -7.48 -12.20
CA GLN A 163 19.75 -8.86 -11.92
C GLN A 163 18.34 -8.89 -11.33
N ALA A 164 18.01 -7.97 -10.43
CA ALA A 164 16.66 -7.87 -9.84
C ALA A 164 15.61 -7.55 -10.91
N LEU A 165 15.89 -6.62 -11.83
CA LEU A 165 14.97 -6.26 -12.92
C LEU A 165 14.76 -7.41 -13.91
N VAL A 166 15.79 -8.20 -14.19
CA VAL A 166 15.66 -9.43 -15.01
C VAL A 166 14.77 -10.45 -14.31
N ARG A 167 14.94 -10.68 -13.01
CA ARG A 167 14.09 -11.59 -12.25
C ARG A 167 12.62 -11.14 -12.19
N LEU A 168 12.37 -9.85 -11.97
CA LEU A 168 11.02 -9.28 -12.00
C LEU A 168 10.31 -9.54 -13.34
N ARG A 169 11.05 -9.51 -14.43
CA ARG A 169 10.50 -9.78 -15.76
C ARG A 169 10.27 -11.27 -16.03
N GLU A 170 11.23 -12.12 -15.66
CA GLU A 170 11.26 -13.51 -16.11
C GLU A 170 10.63 -14.49 -15.13
N GLN A 171 10.67 -14.17 -13.82
CA GLN A 171 10.25 -15.07 -12.75
C GLN A 171 9.70 -14.28 -11.53
N PRO A 172 8.72 -13.38 -11.70
CA PRO A 172 8.22 -12.56 -10.59
C PRO A 172 7.69 -13.40 -9.43
N GLU A 173 7.11 -14.57 -9.70
CA GLU A 173 6.59 -15.52 -8.70
C GLU A 173 7.69 -16.13 -7.81
N SER A 174 8.94 -16.10 -8.26
CA SER A 174 10.09 -16.56 -7.45
C SER A 174 10.44 -15.58 -6.33
N LEU A 175 10.01 -14.33 -6.44
CA LEU A 175 10.28 -13.26 -5.49
C LEU A 175 9.19 -13.23 -4.42
N ASP A 176 9.58 -12.97 -3.18
CA ASP A 176 8.68 -12.80 -2.03
C ASP A 176 8.82 -11.40 -1.42
N VAL A 177 10.01 -11.10 -0.91
CA VAL A 177 10.35 -9.76 -0.42
C VAL A 177 11.61 -9.28 -1.14
N VAL A 178 11.56 -8.07 -1.68
CA VAL A 178 12.71 -7.35 -2.23
C VAL A 178 13.00 -6.16 -1.31
N VAL A 179 14.20 -6.09 -0.78
CA VAL A 179 14.65 -4.94 0.00
C VAL A 179 15.81 -4.25 -0.71
N THR A 180 15.76 -2.93 -0.78
CA THR A 180 16.72 -2.19 -1.59
C THR A 180 17.11 -0.85 -0.98
N GLU A 181 18.19 -0.26 -1.46
CA GLU A 181 18.62 1.10 -1.12
C GLU A 181 17.58 2.14 -1.57
N SER A 182 17.51 3.28 -0.89
CA SER A 182 16.48 4.31 -1.09
C SER A 182 16.33 4.75 -2.56
N HIS A 183 17.44 4.97 -3.25
CA HIS A 183 17.46 5.48 -4.62
C HIS A 183 17.04 4.45 -5.70
N LEU A 184 16.94 3.17 -5.33
CA LEU A 184 16.56 2.09 -6.25
C LEU A 184 15.10 1.67 -6.13
N VAL A 185 14.41 2.05 -5.04
CA VAL A 185 13.07 1.55 -4.73
C VAL A 185 12.08 1.88 -5.84
N ASP A 186 12.07 3.12 -6.33
CA ASP A 186 11.11 3.54 -7.37
C ASP A 186 11.31 2.75 -8.66
N ALA A 187 12.56 2.57 -9.10
CA ALA A 187 12.86 1.80 -10.30
C ALA A 187 12.38 0.35 -10.20
N ILE A 188 12.50 -0.26 -9.03
CA ILE A 188 12.05 -1.64 -8.81
C ILE A 188 10.52 -1.70 -8.74
N VAL A 189 9.87 -0.75 -8.05
CA VAL A 189 8.41 -0.67 -7.94
C VAL A 189 7.77 -0.44 -9.30
N ASP A 190 8.26 0.53 -10.09
CA ASP A 190 7.73 0.84 -11.42
C ASP A 190 7.88 -0.33 -12.38
N THR A 191 9.04 -1.02 -12.32
CA THR A 191 9.26 -2.23 -13.11
C THR A 191 8.32 -3.35 -12.71
N ALA A 192 8.12 -3.59 -11.41
CA ALA A 192 7.21 -4.60 -10.91
C ALA A 192 5.76 -4.29 -11.32
N ALA A 193 5.33 -3.03 -11.20
CA ALA A 193 4.01 -2.57 -11.64
C ALA A 193 3.78 -2.80 -13.14
N HIS A 194 4.80 -2.50 -13.96
CA HIS A 194 4.74 -2.71 -15.41
C HIS A 194 4.50 -4.20 -15.75
N PHE A 195 5.24 -5.10 -15.11
CA PHE A 195 5.08 -6.54 -15.34
C PHE A 195 3.85 -7.17 -14.66
N ALA A 196 3.29 -6.50 -13.67
CA ALA A 196 1.97 -6.83 -13.09
C ALA A 196 0.80 -6.23 -13.90
N GLY A 197 1.06 -5.74 -15.11
CA GLY A 197 0.06 -5.21 -16.04
C GLY A 197 -0.45 -3.81 -15.74
N SER A 198 -0.32 -3.29 -14.52
CA SER A 198 -0.83 -1.96 -14.15
C SER A 198 -0.25 -1.43 -12.83
N HIS A 199 -0.06 -0.12 -12.74
CA HIS A 199 0.17 0.56 -11.47
C HIS A 199 -1.03 0.51 -10.50
N ALA A 200 -2.23 0.20 -11.01
CA ALA A 200 -3.39 -0.07 -10.18
C ALA A 200 -3.27 -1.36 -9.34
N SER A 201 -2.33 -2.25 -9.70
CA SER A 201 -1.99 -3.44 -8.90
C SER A 201 -1.02 -3.15 -7.74
N VAL A 202 -0.68 -1.87 -7.50
CA VAL A 202 0.28 -1.45 -6.48
C VAL A 202 -0.37 -0.63 -5.39
N ALA A 203 -0.09 -1.01 -4.14
CA ALA A 203 -0.33 -0.18 -2.97
C ALA A 203 0.99 0.21 -2.32
N GLN A 204 1.09 1.42 -1.82
CA GLN A 204 2.30 1.92 -1.17
C GLN A 204 2.02 2.45 0.23
N ALA A 205 3.04 2.41 1.06
CA ALA A 205 3.03 3.03 2.38
C ALA A 205 4.38 3.65 2.71
N TRP A 206 4.33 4.78 3.40
CA TRP A 206 5.47 5.32 4.15
C TRP A 206 5.20 5.16 5.63
N LEU A 207 6.11 4.52 6.33
CA LEU A 207 5.91 4.08 7.70
C LEU A 207 6.94 4.71 8.63
N PRO A 208 6.52 5.27 9.76
CA PRO A 208 7.40 5.77 10.81
C PRO A 208 7.86 4.62 11.72
N ASN A 209 8.81 4.91 12.61
CA ASN A 209 9.08 4.03 13.74
C ASN A 209 7.93 4.05 14.74
N GLU A 210 7.38 5.22 15.00
CA GLU A 210 6.23 5.45 15.89
C GLU A 210 5.29 6.49 15.24
N GLY A 211 4.00 6.33 15.47
CA GLY A 211 2.97 7.23 14.94
C GLY A 211 2.27 6.69 13.68
N PRO A 212 1.47 7.53 13.01
CA PRO A 212 0.68 7.11 11.87
C PRO A 212 1.52 6.90 10.61
N GLY A 213 1.29 5.79 9.92
CA GLY A 213 1.79 5.55 8.57
C GLY A 213 0.91 6.24 7.53
N VAL A 214 1.47 6.51 6.36
CA VAL A 214 0.79 7.10 5.19
C VAL A 214 0.62 6.01 4.14
N PHE A 215 -0.61 5.79 3.66
CA PHE A 215 -0.98 4.72 2.73
C PHE A 215 -1.62 5.33 1.49
N PHE A 216 -1.23 4.88 0.30
CA PHE A 216 -1.68 5.47 -0.96
C PHE A 216 -1.57 4.47 -2.13
N PRO A 217 -2.33 4.66 -3.24
CA PRO A 217 -2.22 3.83 -4.43
C PRO A 217 -0.89 4.05 -5.15
N GLY A 218 -0.49 3.10 -5.98
CA GLY A 218 0.79 3.11 -6.70
C GLY A 218 0.92 4.20 -7.75
N SER A 219 -0.19 4.75 -8.24
CA SER A 219 -0.21 5.83 -9.21
C SER A 219 -1.33 6.83 -8.93
N SER A 220 -1.19 8.02 -9.52
CA SER A 220 -2.30 8.96 -9.69
C SER A 220 -2.86 8.76 -11.08
N GLU A 221 -4.18 8.60 -11.17
CA GLU A 221 -4.87 8.64 -12.45
C GLU A 221 -4.84 10.08 -13.02
N PRO A 222 -4.95 10.22 -14.36
CA PRO A 222 -5.01 11.54 -14.99
C PRO A 222 -6.20 12.38 -14.49
N ASP A 223 -5.96 13.67 -14.27
CA ASP A 223 -7.00 14.60 -13.78
C ASP A 223 -8.12 14.85 -14.78
N ASP A 224 -7.91 14.57 -16.07
CA ASP A 224 -8.87 14.79 -17.15
C ASP A 224 -10.09 13.84 -17.09
N VAL A 225 -9.99 12.74 -16.34
CA VAL A 225 -11.12 11.81 -16.09
C VAL A 225 -11.83 12.06 -14.75
N ALA A 226 -11.43 13.09 -14.01
CA ALA A 226 -12.02 13.42 -12.73
C ALA A 226 -13.52 13.77 -12.84
N GLY A 227 -14.34 13.17 -11.97
CA GLY A 227 -15.79 13.38 -11.94
C GLY A 227 -16.60 12.55 -12.94
N PHE A 228 -15.93 11.75 -13.79
CA PHE A 228 -16.62 10.85 -14.73
C PHE A 228 -16.94 9.47 -14.14
N GLY A 229 -16.36 9.12 -12.98
CA GLY A 229 -16.58 7.82 -12.34
C GLY A 229 -15.97 6.64 -13.09
N VAL A 230 -14.95 6.88 -13.90
CA VAL A 230 -14.32 5.85 -14.77
C VAL A 230 -12.91 5.42 -14.32
N VAL A 231 -12.50 5.86 -13.13
CA VAL A 231 -11.16 5.52 -12.61
C VAL A 231 -11.10 4.12 -12.02
N ASP A 232 -9.95 3.49 -12.16
CA ASP A 232 -9.69 2.19 -11.56
C ASP A 232 -9.47 2.29 -10.04
N PRO A 233 -10.36 1.74 -9.19
CA PRO A 233 -10.22 1.88 -7.75
C PRO A 233 -9.28 0.85 -7.11
N ARG A 234 -8.75 -0.13 -7.86
CA ARG A 234 -7.95 -1.25 -7.32
C ARG A 234 -6.80 -0.79 -6.44
N GLY A 235 -5.96 0.10 -6.95
CA GLY A 235 -4.80 0.62 -6.20
C GLY A 235 -5.21 1.23 -4.87
N MET A 236 -6.34 1.94 -4.83
CA MET A 236 -6.84 2.56 -3.61
C MET A 236 -7.44 1.54 -2.63
N LEU A 237 -8.15 0.52 -3.13
CA LEU A 237 -8.64 -0.60 -2.31
C LEU A 237 -7.49 -1.41 -1.72
N LEU A 238 -6.43 -1.65 -2.50
CA LEU A 238 -5.21 -2.30 -2.03
C LEU A 238 -4.44 -1.43 -1.01
N ALA A 239 -4.42 -0.10 -1.19
CA ALA A 239 -3.84 0.82 -0.21
C ALA A 239 -4.62 0.78 1.12
N ALA A 240 -5.94 0.72 1.06
CA ALA A 240 -6.79 0.52 2.24
C ALA A 240 -6.52 -0.83 2.93
N SER A 241 -6.30 -1.89 2.15
CA SER A 241 -5.89 -3.19 2.69
C SER A 241 -4.52 -3.13 3.35
N LEU A 242 -3.52 -2.52 2.71
CA LEU A 242 -2.19 -2.33 3.28
C LEU A 242 -2.25 -1.52 4.58
N MET A 243 -3.12 -0.50 4.65
CA MET A 243 -3.40 0.26 5.86
C MET A 243 -3.97 -0.62 6.97
N LEU A 244 -4.91 -1.49 6.68
CA LEU A 244 -5.44 -2.45 7.66
C LEU A 244 -4.33 -3.35 8.21
N ALA A 245 -3.44 -3.88 7.36
CA ALA A 245 -2.35 -4.77 7.77
C ALA A 245 -1.27 -4.05 8.57
N GLU A 246 -0.69 -2.99 8.00
CA GLU A 246 0.52 -2.35 8.50
C GLU A 246 0.24 -1.15 9.41
N GLY A 247 -0.83 -0.41 9.18
CA GLY A 247 -1.24 0.72 10.02
C GLY A 247 -2.03 0.27 11.24
N LEU A 248 -3.13 -0.40 11.00
CA LEU A 248 -4.09 -0.76 12.05
C LEU A 248 -3.81 -2.13 12.70
N LYS A 249 -2.86 -2.91 12.18
CA LYS A 249 -2.50 -4.27 12.63
C LYS A 249 -3.69 -5.24 12.60
N ARG A 250 -4.49 -5.17 11.55
CA ARG A 250 -5.69 -6.00 11.28
C ARG A 250 -5.48 -6.89 10.05
N ARG A 251 -4.53 -7.81 10.13
CA ARG A 251 -4.10 -8.66 9.01
C ARG A 251 -5.23 -9.53 8.43
N SER A 252 -6.16 -10.02 9.28
CA SER A 252 -7.30 -10.80 8.78
C SER A 252 -8.21 -9.91 7.93
N ALA A 253 -8.58 -8.72 8.40
CA ALA A 253 -9.39 -7.77 7.66
C ALA A 253 -8.73 -7.33 6.35
N SER A 254 -7.41 -7.12 6.35
CA SER A 254 -6.61 -6.85 5.15
C SER A 254 -6.77 -7.97 4.13
N ARG A 255 -6.51 -9.23 4.53
CA ARG A 255 -6.63 -10.39 3.63
C ARG A 255 -8.03 -10.56 3.06
N THR A 256 -9.07 -10.30 3.86
CA THR A 256 -10.46 -10.37 3.39
C THR A 256 -10.70 -9.39 2.24
N LEU A 257 -10.21 -8.14 2.37
CA LEU A 257 -10.35 -7.13 1.32
C LEU A 257 -9.51 -7.49 0.08
N GLU A 258 -8.26 -7.92 0.25
CA GLU A 258 -7.38 -8.31 -0.86
C GLU A 258 -7.98 -9.43 -1.70
N ARG A 259 -8.47 -10.49 -1.04
CA ARG A 259 -9.10 -11.62 -1.72
C ARG A 259 -10.35 -11.22 -2.49
N ALA A 260 -11.14 -10.28 -1.96
CA ALA A 260 -12.31 -9.78 -2.66
C ALA A 260 -11.91 -8.95 -3.91
N VAL A 261 -10.87 -8.13 -3.83
CA VAL A 261 -10.32 -7.40 -4.98
C VAL A 261 -9.81 -8.39 -6.03
N GLU A 262 -9.00 -9.36 -5.65
CA GLU A 262 -8.47 -10.40 -6.53
C GLU A 262 -9.57 -11.24 -7.18
N ALA A 263 -10.64 -11.57 -6.43
CA ALA A 263 -11.78 -12.28 -6.95
C ALA A 263 -12.60 -11.45 -7.96
N ALA A 264 -12.71 -10.13 -7.74
CA ALA A 264 -13.36 -9.24 -8.68
C ALA A 264 -12.57 -9.13 -10.00
N GLU A 265 -11.24 -9.05 -9.94
CA GLU A 265 -10.37 -9.07 -11.11
C GLU A 265 -10.54 -10.38 -11.91
N ARG A 266 -10.46 -11.53 -11.25
CA ARG A 266 -10.62 -12.83 -11.92
C ARG A 266 -11.98 -13.03 -12.58
N ARG A 267 -13.02 -12.33 -12.12
CA ARG A 267 -14.35 -12.36 -12.73
C ARG A 267 -14.52 -11.35 -13.86
N GLU A 268 -13.42 -10.70 -14.27
CA GLU A 268 -13.46 -9.67 -15.30
C GLU A 268 -14.49 -8.57 -14.96
N ALA A 269 -14.63 -8.25 -13.67
CA ALA A 269 -15.45 -7.14 -13.25
C ALA A 269 -15.01 -5.86 -13.98
N PRO A 270 -15.93 -5.01 -14.44
CA PRO A 270 -15.60 -3.89 -15.31
C PRO A 270 -14.64 -2.90 -14.60
N VAL A 271 -13.38 -2.94 -15.03
CA VAL A 271 -12.32 -2.05 -14.55
C VAL A 271 -12.20 -0.90 -15.54
N GLY A 272 -12.25 0.34 -15.05
CA GLY A 272 -12.10 1.53 -15.90
C GLY A 272 -13.34 1.90 -16.71
N GLU A 273 -14.42 1.12 -16.66
CA GLU A 273 -15.72 1.49 -17.23
C GLU A 273 -16.54 2.30 -16.22
N ASP A 274 -16.53 1.90 -14.94
CA ASP A 274 -17.22 2.56 -13.84
C ASP A 274 -16.58 2.18 -12.50
N THR A 275 -15.99 3.16 -11.83
CA THR A 275 -15.34 3.05 -10.52
C THR A 275 -16.27 2.42 -9.48
N ARG A 276 -17.56 2.79 -9.53
CA ARG A 276 -18.57 2.30 -8.60
C ARG A 276 -18.89 0.82 -8.84
N SER A 277 -19.05 0.43 -10.10
CA SER A 277 -19.37 -0.97 -10.45
C SER A 277 -18.31 -1.96 -10.02
N PHE A 278 -17.02 -1.61 -10.19
CA PHE A 278 -15.94 -2.44 -9.66
C PHE A 278 -15.95 -2.51 -8.13
N THR A 279 -16.15 -1.36 -7.46
CA THR A 279 -16.24 -1.30 -6.00
C THR A 279 -17.42 -2.11 -5.47
N ASP A 280 -18.58 -2.04 -6.12
CA ASP A 280 -19.76 -2.82 -5.78
C ASP A 280 -19.48 -4.32 -5.95
N ALA A 281 -18.82 -4.73 -7.03
CA ALA A 281 -18.43 -6.13 -7.25
C ALA A 281 -17.48 -6.63 -6.15
N VAL A 282 -16.52 -5.83 -5.71
CA VAL A 282 -15.64 -6.15 -4.56
C VAL A 282 -16.47 -6.33 -3.29
N ILE A 283 -17.39 -5.42 -3.01
CA ILE A 283 -18.25 -5.46 -1.80
C ILE A 283 -19.17 -6.70 -1.84
N ASP A 284 -19.72 -7.05 -2.99
CA ASP A 284 -20.59 -8.22 -3.17
C ASP A 284 -19.82 -9.54 -3.01
N LEU A 285 -18.51 -9.53 -3.26
CA LEU A 285 -17.62 -10.67 -3.09
C LEU A 285 -17.12 -10.84 -1.66
N LEU A 286 -17.26 -9.81 -0.81
CA LEU A 286 -16.99 -9.95 0.61
C LEU A 286 -18.00 -10.91 1.27
N PRO A 287 -17.60 -11.65 2.31
CA PRO A 287 -18.50 -12.49 3.08
C PRO A 287 -19.77 -11.76 3.51
N GLN A 288 -20.93 -12.42 3.41
CA GLN A 288 -22.19 -11.79 3.76
C GLN A 288 -22.41 -11.72 5.29
N SER A 289 -21.77 -12.62 6.03
CA SER A 289 -21.83 -12.70 7.48
C SER A 289 -20.47 -13.10 8.08
N ARG A 290 -20.35 -13.01 9.40
CA ARG A 290 -19.16 -13.51 10.12
C ARG A 290 -19.01 -15.03 10.04
N VAL A 291 -20.10 -15.76 9.92
CA VAL A 291 -20.06 -17.21 9.75
C VAL A 291 -19.47 -17.55 8.39
N ASP A 292 -19.83 -16.79 7.36
CA ASP A 292 -19.27 -16.96 6.02
C ASP A 292 -17.80 -16.56 5.96
N LEU A 293 -17.37 -15.64 6.83
CA LEU A 293 -15.95 -15.21 6.93
C LEU A 293 -15.04 -16.38 7.36
N GLU A 294 -15.47 -17.23 8.29
CA GLU A 294 -14.71 -18.41 8.70
C GLU A 294 -14.51 -19.35 7.52
N HIS A 295 -15.54 -19.61 6.74
CA HIS A 295 -15.47 -20.42 5.52
C HIS A 295 -14.66 -19.74 4.40
N PHE A 296 -14.74 -18.43 4.29
CA PHE A 296 -13.97 -17.66 3.32
C PHE A 296 -12.47 -17.77 3.56
N ASP A 297 -12.06 -17.78 4.82
CA ASP A 297 -10.65 -17.97 5.20
C ASP A 297 -10.18 -19.42 4.97
N GLU A 298 -11.05 -20.43 5.10
CA GLU A 298 -10.73 -21.84 4.84
C GLU A 298 -10.55 -22.15 3.34
N VAL A 299 -11.39 -21.59 2.47
CA VAL A 299 -11.33 -21.81 1.01
C VAL A 299 -10.06 -21.24 0.39
N TRP A 300 -9.47 -20.23 1.02
CA TRP A 300 -8.28 -19.53 0.53
C TRP A 300 -7.01 -19.79 1.37
N ALA A 301 -7.07 -20.68 2.34
CA ALA A 301 -5.92 -21.11 3.14
C ALA A 301 -5.07 -22.14 2.40
#